data_a0cf26887ca28afb666c864e6fb29b21
#
_entry.id   a0cf26887ca28afb666c864e6fb29b21
#
_cell.length_a   1.000
_cell.length_b   1.000
_cell.length_c   1.000
_cell.angle_alpha   90.00
_cell.angle_beta   90.00
_cell.angle_gamma   90.00
#
_symmetry.space_group_name_H-M   'P 1'
#
loop_
_entity.id
_entity.type
_entity.pdbx_description
1 polymer ?
#
loop_
_entity_poly.entity_id
_entity_poly.type
_entity_poly.pdbx_seq_one_letter_code
_entity_poly.pdbx_strand_id
1 'polypeptide(L)'
;MKSKPKILIVDDLVENLISLEAILEDFEIELVRAYSGEEALKYSLKEDFALVILDVQMPGMNGYETLEMMRQRKKTKYLPVIFVSAIHLSDLNIIKGIETGAVDFIPKPIIPDILKGKVQVFLDLYLQRKKLDDLLLEMERTNLNLKIAKRNAEEATRTKSMFLANMTHEIRTPLNGVIGLSKLLHKTPLNSDQLELLDIITTSGENLLQIINDILDFSKIESGQIQLENIDFELNGLLNNVYQLMKFKADENGIGFGYTLSTEIPAFVNGDPLRISQILMNLVNNAIKFTHQGHVRLSVELVDRTGDAIRLLFRISDTGIGISDEGKLLLFKEFSQSESNISRKYGGTGLGLAISKNLVSLMSGEIGVESELNVGSEFWFRLPLKEAKREDVTINDAAESVPESLRILLAEDNVINQKVAKLTLRQFGLDCDVANNGIEALDLFRTNFYDFVLMDMQMPEVDGLQATLMIREYEKAQLRSIPSYIVALTANAMAEDKQRCLLAGMNNFLSKPFSEKELSQVLIEAGKRMGKL
;
A
#
# COMPACT_ATOMS: atom_id res chain seq x y z
N MET A 1 40.81 11.04 21.86
CA MET A 1 41.22 10.54 23.18
C MET A 1 40.02 10.66 24.11
N LYS A 2 39.54 9.58 24.75
CA LYS A 2 38.48 9.69 25.77
C LYS A 2 39.06 10.41 26.97
N SER A 3 38.46 11.51 27.42
CA SER A 3 38.87 12.22 28.61
C SER A 3 38.76 11.28 29.83
N LYS A 4 39.81 11.16 30.63
CA LYS A 4 39.76 10.38 31.88
C LYS A 4 38.68 10.93 32.81
N PRO A 5 37.98 10.07 33.58
CA PRO A 5 37.07 10.52 34.62
C PRO A 5 37.78 11.39 35.63
N LYS A 6 37.13 12.48 36.07
CA LYS A 6 37.70 13.37 37.11
C LYS A 6 37.07 13.08 38.47
N ILE A 7 37.91 13.06 39.50
CA ILE A 7 37.46 12.98 40.90
C ILE A 7 37.96 14.24 41.62
N LEU A 8 37.04 14.91 42.33
CA LEU A 8 37.37 16.04 43.14
C LEU A 8 37.66 15.54 44.57
N ILE A 9 38.85 15.83 45.10
CA ILE A 9 39.25 15.53 46.48
C ILE A 9 39.36 16.82 47.27
N VAL A 10 38.68 16.89 48.42
CA VAL A 10 38.48 18.11 49.17
C VAL A 10 38.86 17.87 50.63
N ASP A 11 39.90 18.53 51.12
CA ASP A 11 40.37 18.50 52.50
C ASP A 11 41.23 19.76 52.75
N ASP A 12 41.15 20.40 53.89
CA ASP A 12 41.92 21.60 54.24
C ASP A 12 43.39 21.28 54.56
N LEU A 13 43.71 20.02 54.86
CA LEU A 13 45.08 19.54 55.14
C LEU A 13 45.72 18.92 53.90
N VAL A 14 46.83 19.49 53.47
CA VAL A 14 47.57 19.01 52.27
C VAL A 14 48.01 17.54 52.39
N GLU A 15 48.39 17.11 53.59
CA GLU A 15 48.81 15.74 53.89
C GLU A 15 47.70 14.72 53.64
N ASN A 16 46.43 15.08 53.92
CA ASN A 16 45.27 14.24 53.65
C ASN A 16 45.03 14.09 52.15
N LEU A 17 45.15 15.16 51.40
CA LEU A 17 45.03 15.12 49.93
C LEU A 17 46.12 14.25 49.28
N ILE A 18 47.37 14.38 49.72
CA ILE A 18 48.48 13.51 49.26
C ILE A 18 48.20 12.04 49.60
N SER A 19 47.66 11.77 50.78
CA SER A 19 47.29 10.40 51.18
C SER A 19 46.17 9.83 50.29
N LEU A 20 45.15 10.62 49.99
CA LEU A 20 44.09 10.21 49.07
C LEU A 20 44.60 9.96 47.67
N GLU A 21 45.50 10.80 47.15
CA GLU A 21 46.13 10.59 45.86
C GLU A 21 46.95 9.30 45.78
N ALA A 22 47.77 9.02 46.80
CA ALA A 22 48.55 7.80 46.88
C ALA A 22 47.67 6.52 46.89
N ILE A 23 46.52 6.59 47.61
CA ILE A 23 45.54 5.49 47.62
C ILE A 23 44.89 5.27 46.26
N LEU A 24 44.65 6.35 45.49
CA LEU A 24 43.94 6.29 44.22
C LEU A 24 44.85 6.26 42.98
N GLU A 25 46.15 6.14 43.14
CA GLU A 25 47.15 6.13 42.04
C GLU A 25 46.90 5.03 41.01
N ASP A 26 46.37 3.90 41.41
CA ASP A 26 46.11 2.74 40.55
C ASP A 26 44.94 2.97 39.54
N PHE A 27 44.15 4.00 39.73
CA PHE A 27 42.98 4.29 38.87
C PHE A 27 43.34 5.16 37.65
N GLU A 28 42.80 4.86 36.51
CA GLU A 28 42.94 5.71 35.33
C GLU A 28 42.00 6.95 35.39
N ILE A 29 42.25 7.84 36.36
CA ILE A 29 41.48 9.03 36.67
C ILE A 29 42.33 10.29 36.62
N GLU A 30 41.70 11.43 36.65
CA GLU A 30 42.31 12.75 36.92
C GLU A 30 41.82 13.24 38.27
N LEU A 31 42.74 13.46 39.22
CA LEU A 31 42.44 13.97 40.55
C LEU A 31 42.56 15.51 40.54
N VAL A 32 41.54 16.18 41.04
CA VAL A 32 41.51 17.63 41.22
C VAL A 32 41.43 17.91 42.70
N ARG A 33 42.36 18.74 43.22
CA ARG A 33 42.41 19.12 44.63
C ARG A 33 41.60 20.38 44.86
N ALA A 34 40.88 20.41 46.00
CA ALA A 34 40.31 21.63 46.58
C ALA A 34 40.64 21.70 48.05
N TYR A 35 40.98 22.87 48.52
CA TYR A 35 41.42 23.08 49.90
C TYR A 35 40.34 23.68 50.81
N SER A 36 39.14 23.88 50.29
CA SER A 36 37.97 24.37 51.00
C SER A 36 36.66 24.00 50.31
N GLY A 37 35.53 24.14 51.01
CA GLY A 37 34.21 23.96 50.46
C GLY A 37 33.89 24.94 49.32
N GLU A 38 34.32 26.22 49.46
CA GLU A 38 34.11 27.22 48.41
C GLU A 38 34.88 26.89 47.13
N GLU A 39 36.11 26.38 47.27
CA GLU A 39 36.91 25.95 46.13
C GLU A 39 36.30 24.72 45.43
N ALA A 40 35.83 23.77 46.23
CA ALA A 40 35.11 22.60 45.71
C ALA A 40 33.86 22.99 44.91
N LEU A 41 33.08 23.94 45.39
CA LEU A 41 31.92 24.49 44.67
C LEU A 41 32.34 25.16 43.34
N LYS A 42 33.43 25.92 43.37
CA LYS A 42 33.94 26.60 42.16
C LYS A 42 34.38 25.62 41.06
N TYR A 43 35.08 24.52 41.44
CA TYR A 43 35.51 23.50 40.48
C TYR A 43 34.33 22.69 39.96
N SER A 44 33.40 22.26 40.83
CA SER A 44 32.24 21.47 40.47
C SER A 44 31.30 22.18 39.49
N LEU A 45 31.35 23.52 39.39
CA LEU A 45 30.60 24.29 38.42
C LEU A 45 31.28 24.37 37.05
N LYS A 46 32.62 24.38 37.02
CA LYS A 46 33.42 24.55 35.81
C LYS A 46 33.61 23.24 35.09
N GLU A 47 33.81 22.15 35.83
CA GLU A 47 34.17 20.85 35.31
C GLU A 47 33.13 19.79 35.68
N ASP A 48 33.15 18.66 35.00
CA ASP A 48 32.29 17.51 35.28
C ASP A 48 33.11 16.46 36.01
N PHE A 49 32.61 16.02 37.17
CA PHE A 49 33.25 15.05 38.02
C PHE A 49 32.45 13.76 38.08
N ALA A 50 33.14 12.63 38.17
CA ALA A 50 32.54 11.33 38.41
C ALA A 50 32.16 11.14 39.88
N LEU A 51 32.93 11.72 40.79
CA LEU A 51 32.82 11.58 42.23
C LEU A 51 33.48 12.76 42.93
N VAL A 52 32.99 13.11 44.12
CA VAL A 52 33.64 14.02 45.08
C VAL A 52 33.95 13.24 46.37
N ILE A 53 35.18 13.34 46.84
CA ILE A 53 35.59 12.86 48.17
C ILE A 53 35.79 14.12 49.01
N LEU A 54 34.97 14.28 50.05
CA LEU A 54 34.81 15.54 50.76
C LEU A 54 35.03 15.33 52.27
N ASP A 55 36.03 16.03 52.82
CA ASP A 55 36.17 16.07 54.28
C ASP A 55 35.00 16.82 54.91
N VAL A 56 34.54 16.30 56.05
CA VAL A 56 33.43 16.89 56.81
C VAL A 56 33.90 18.08 57.65
N GLN A 57 35.11 18.01 58.22
CA GLN A 57 35.61 19.01 59.17
C GLN A 57 36.61 19.94 58.50
N MET A 58 36.14 21.02 57.90
CA MET A 58 36.97 22.06 57.32
C MET A 58 36.66 23.42 57.93
N PRO A 59 37.68 24.31 58.05
CA PRO A 59 37.45 25.70 58.49
C PRO A 59 36.61 26.48 57.45
N GLY A 60 35.75 27.35 57.97
CA GLY A 60 34.84 28.14 57.15
C GLY A 60 33.61 27.30 56.73
N MET A 61 33.48 26.94 55.45
CA MET A 61 32.39 26.09 54.95
C MET A 61 32.74 24.61 55.17
N ASN A 62 31.98 23.93 56.01
CA ASN A 62 32.17 22.51 56.27
C ASN A 62 31.63 21.62 55.15
N GLY A 63 31.91 20.29 55.21
CA GLY A 63 31.52 19.36 54.15
C GLY A 63 30.00 19.24 53.97
N TYR A 64 29.23 19.32 55.04
CA TYR A 64 27.75 19.26 54.95
C TYR A 64 27.18 20.49 54.23
N GLU A 65 27.64 21.68 54.59
CA GLU A 65 27.22 22.93 53.96
C GLU A 65 27.62 22.95 52.49
N THR A 66 28.81 22.44 52.15
CA THR A 66 29.30 22.30 50.78
C THR A 66 28.37 21.39 49.95
N LEU A 67 28.00 20.24 50.49
CA LEU A 67 27.12 19.32 49.82
C LEU A 67 25.71 19.91 49.66
N GLU A 68 25.14 20.55 50.66
CA GLU A 68 23.84 21.22 50.60
C GLU A 68 23.81 22.25 49.45
N MET A 69 24.86 23.07 49.33
CA MET A 69 24.99 24.01 48.23
C MET A 69 25.14 23.33 46.84
N MET A 70 25.83 22.19 46.77
CA MET A 70 25.89 21.37 45.56
C MET A 70 24.51 20.85 45.13
N ARG A 71 23.68 20.39 46.09
CA ARG A 71 22.34 19.84 45.83
C ARG A 71 21.34 20.88 45.34
N GLN A 72 21.53 22.15 45.67
CA GLN A 72 20.69 23.25 45.19
C GLN A 72 20.90 23.57 43.68
N ARG A 73 21.96 23.08 43.08
CA ARG A 73 22.33 23.43 41.69
C ARG A 73 22.07 22.28 40.73
N LYS A 74 21.43 22.57 39.62
CA LYS A 74 21.03 21.57 38.61
C LYS A 74 22.20 20.69 38.14
N LYS A 75 23.41 21.26 37.95
CA LYS A 75 24.61 20.56 37.44
C LYS A 75 25.16 19.54 38.46
N THR A 76 25.16 19.90 39.76
CA THR A 76 25.79 19.11 40.80
C THR A 76 24.79 18.34 41.68
N LYS A 77 23.48 18.51 41.42
CA LYS A 77 22.41 17.89 42.23
C LYS A 77 22.56 16.39 42.44
N TYR A 78 23.03 15.68 41.43
CA TYR A 78 23.17 14.23 41.42
C TYR A 78 24.62 13.76 41.39
N LEU A 79 25.59 14.68 41.59
CA LEU A 79 27.00 14.33 41.66
C LEU A 79 27.26 13.48 42.92
N PRO A 80 27.80 12.24 42.78
CA PRO A 80 28.11 11.41 43.94
C PRO A 80 29.12 12.07 44.87
N VAL A 81 28.86 12.06 46.17
CA VAL A 81 29.75 12.59 47.18
C VAL A 81 29.97 11.53 48.28
N ILE A 82 31.23 11.23 48.58
CA ILE A 82 31.65 10.40 49.70
C ILE A 82 32.25 11.32 50.76
N PHE A 83 31.70 11.29 51.96
CA PHE A 83 32.28 12.00 53.10
C PHE A 83 33.44 11.22 53.71
N VAL A 84 34.46 11.95 54.10
CA VAL A 84 35.57 11.46 54.94
C VAL A 84 35.48 12.16 56.29
N SER A 85 35.41 11.41 57.39
CA SER A 85 35.21 12.03 58.74
C SER A 85 35.96 11.30 59.82
N ALA A 86 36.52 12.08 60.78
CA ALA A 86 37.19 11.60 61.98
C ALA A 86 36.20 11.26 63.14
N ILE A 87 34.93 11.52 62.97
CA ILE A 87 33.93 11.37 64.05
C ILE A 87 33.52 9.89 64.15
N HIS A 88 33.60 9.32 65.38
CA HIS A 88 32.99 8.04 65.67
C HIS A 88 31.53 8.02 65.23
N LEU A 89 31.15 6.98 64.52
CA LEU A 89 29.81 6.72 64.02
C LEU A 89 28.74 6.78 65.09
N SER A 90 28.37 7.97 65.56
CA SER A 90 27.11 8.16 66.28
C SER A 90 26.02 8.23 65.21
N ASP A 91 24.94 7.45 65.40
CA ASP A 91 23.83 7.30 64.47
C ASP A 91 23.27 8.62 63.94
N LEU A 92 23.34 9.70 64.74
CA LEU A 92 22.90 11.05 64.38
C LEU A 92 23.70 11.72 63.23
N ASN A 93 24.99 11.46 63.08
CA ASN A 93 25.83 12.08 62.05
C ASN A 93 25.72 11.34 60.73
N ILE A 94 25.49 10.03 60.75
CA ILE A 94 25.20 9.23 59.55
C ILE A 94 23.85 9.64 59.00
N ILE A 95 22.82 9.77 59.84
CA ILE A 95 21.48 10.21 59.44
C ILE A 95 21.53 11.60 58.77
N LYS A 96 22.23 12.54 59.37
CA LYS A 96 22.37 13.90 58.81
C LYS A 96 23.08 13.92 57.46
N GLY A 97 24.06 13.07 57.24
CA GLY A 97 24.74 12.96 55.93
C GLY A 97 23.88 12.33 54.85
N ILE A 98 23.09 11.31 55.18
CA ILE A 98 22.11 10.69 54.27
C ILE A 98 21.00 11.70 53.94
N GLU A 99 20.48 12.44 54.92
CA GLU A 99 19.47 13.49 54.73
C GLU A 99 19.97 14.63 53.81
N THR A 100 21.27 14.99 53.92
CA THR A 100 21.89 15.99 53.04
C THR A 100 22.20 15.44 51.62
N GLY A 101 22.02 14.12 51.42
CA GLY A 101 22.17 13.50 50.09
C GLY A 101 23.57 13.01 49.76
N ALA A 102 24.43 12.77 50.74
CA ALA A 102 25.67 12.03 50.55
C ALA A 102 25.36 10.57 50.19
N VAL A 103 26.17 9.99 49.33
CA VAL A 103 25.96 8.62 48.86
C VAL A 103 26.64 7.62 49.76
N ASP A 104 27.73 8.06 50.45
CA ASP A 104 28.50 7.18 51.33
C ASP A 104 29.42 7.94 52.29
N PHE A 105 30.01 7.20 53.28
CA PHE A 105 30.93 7.68 54.31
C PHE A 105 32.16 6.80 54.44
N ILE A 106 33.31 7.43 54.79
CA ILE A 106 34.56 6.75 55.08
C ILE A 106 35.12 7.31 56.40
N PRO A 107 35.34 6.47 57.41
CA PRO A 107 35.94 6.92 58.66
C PRO A 107 37.44 7.17 58.52
N LYS A 108 37.98 8.18 59.23
CA LYS A 108 39.42 8.35 59.45
C LYS A 108 39.85 7.50 60.69
N PRO A 109 40.94 6.69 60.61
CA PRO A 109 41.89 6.58 59.52
C PRO A 109 41.31 5.81 58.32
N ILE A 110 41.62 6.30 57.11
CA ILE A 110 41.12 5.74 55.85
C ILE A 110 41.75 4.35 55.63
N ILE A 111 40.90 3.36 55.42
CA ILE A 111 41.33 2.03 54.99
C ILE A 111 41.38 2.01 53.47
N PRO A 112 42.58 1.83 52.83
CA PRO A 112 42.73 1.95 51.37
C PRO A 112 41.77 1.08 50.55
N ASP A 113 41.60 -0.18 50.95
CA ASP A 113 40.78 -1.14 50.20
C ASP A 113 39.28 -0.76 50.20
N ILE A 114 38.80 -0.17 51.30
CA ILE A 114 37.43 0.32 51.41
C ILE A 114 37.22 1.53 50.49
N LEU A 115 38.14 2.49 50.49
CA LEU A 115 38.07 3.65 49.63
C LEU A 115 38.14 3.23 48.14
N LYS A 116 39.11 2.39 47.79
CA LYS A 116 39.26 1.86 46.42
C LYS A 116 38.00 1.17 45.93
N GLY A 117 37.41 0.29 46.73
CA GLY A 117 36.16 -0.41 46.37
C GLY A 117 34.98 0.54 46.10
N LYS A 118 34.80 1.56 46.97
CA LYS A 118 33.74 2.57 46.78
C LYS A 118 33.99 3.43 45.55
N VAL A 119 35.20 3.91 45.33
CA VAL A 119 35.58 4.70 44.15
C VAL A 119 35.35 3.92 42.85
N GLN A 120 35.72 2.62 42.83
CA GLN A 120 35.49 1.77 41.65
C GLN A 120 34.01 1.72 41.28
N VAL A 121 33.12 1.51 42.22
CA VAL A 121 31.66 1.45 41.94
C VAL A 121 31.16 2.75 41.31
N PHE A 122 31.56 3.91 41.81
CA PHE A 122 31.12 5.20 41.27
C PHE A 122 31.75 5.50 39.90
N LEU A 123 32.98 5.09 39.68
CA LEU A 123 33.63 5.19 38.36
C LEU A 123 32.91 4.34 37.32
N ASP A 124 32.57 3.10 37.67
CA ASP A 124 31.85 2.21 36.77
C ASP A 124 30.46 2.77 36.40
N LEU A 125 29.72 3.29 37.41
CA LEU A 125 28.43 3.94 37.18
C LEU A 125 28.56 5.19 36.28
N TYR A 126 29.59 6.02 36.50
CA TYR A 126 29.85 7.20 35.65
C TYR A 126 30.16 6.80 34.23
N LEU A 127 31.01 5.81 34.00
CA LEU A 127 31.38 5.32 32.70
C LEU A 127 30.20 4.69 31.94
N GLN A 128 29.39 3.89 32.67
CA GLN A 128 28.15 3.30 32.10
C GLN A 128 27.15 4.40 31.69
N ARG A 129 26.93 5.40 32.55
CA ARG A 129 26.06 6.53 32.24
C ARG A 129 26.55 7.29 30.98
N LYS A 130 27.84 7.63 30.92
CA LYS A 130 28.44 8.32 29.79
C LYS A 130 28.31 7.51 28.49
N LYS A 131 28.52 6.18 28.57
CA LYS A 131 28.32 5.29 27.43
C LYS A 131 26.85 5.25 26.96
N LEU A 132 25.92 5.26 27.91
CA LEU A 132 24.48 5.31 27.59
C LEU A 132 24.10 6.62 26.89
N ASP A 133 24.59 7.76 27.39
CA ASP A 133 24.33 9.08 26.77
C ASP A 133 24.89 9.14 25.35
N ASP A 134 26.11 8.63 25.12
CA ASP A 134 26.73 8.53 23.79
C ASP A 134 25.89 7.65 22.83
N LEU A 135 25.42 6.48 23.31
CA LEU A 135 24.57 5.57 22.51
C LEU A 135 23.20 6.18 22.18
N LEU A 136 22.60 6.91 23.12
CA LEU A 136 21.33 7.63 22.88
C LEU A 136 21.49 8.66 21.77
N LEU A 137 22.57 9.45 21.80
CA LEU A 137 22.84 10.46 20.78
C LEU A 137 23.07 9.83 19.39
N GLU A 138 23.80 8.71 19.34
CA GLU A 138 24.02 7.94 18.08
C GLU A 138 22.72 7.36 17.55
N MET A 139 21.88 6.80 18.43
CA MET A 139 20.57 6.27 18.08
C MET A 139 19.63 7.36 17.52
N GLU A 140 19.60 8.54 18.14
CA GLU A 140 18.82 9.68 17.63
C GLU A 140 19.26 10.11 16.24
N ARG A 141 20.57 10.20 16.00
CA ARG A 141 21.13 10.54 14.66
C ARG A 141 20.76 9.48 13.62
N THR A 142 20.92 8.20 13.97
CA THR A 142 20.58 7.10 13.07
C THR A 142 19.10 7.07 12.73
N ASN A 143 18.25 7.32 13.73
CA ASN A 143 16.80 7.37 13.55
C ASN A 143 16.37 8.54 12.63
N LEU A 144 17.03 9.70 12.79
CA LEU A 144 16.77 10.85 11.91
C LEU A 144 17.17 10.54 10.46
N ASN A 145 18.36 9.96 10.26
CA ASN A 145 18.85 9.58 8.93
C ASN A 145 17.94 8.55 8.26
N LEU A 146 17.48 7.56 9.04
CA LEU A 146 16.55 6.54 8.55
C LEU A 146 15.22 7.16 8.12
N LYS A 147 14.67 8.10 8.88
CA LYS A 147 13.44 8.81 8.53
C LYS A 147 13.59 9.60 7.22
N ILE A 148 14.71 10.29 7.05
CA ILE A 148 15.01 11.04 5.80
C ILE A 148 15.12 10.09 4.61
N ALA A 149 15.90 9.00 4.76
CA ALA A 149 16.08 8.01 3.69
C ALA A 149 14.76 7.34 3.29
N LYS A 150 13.92 6.97 4.29
CA LYS A 150 12.59 6.41 4.06
C LYS A 150 11.70 7.38 3.26
N ARG A 151 11.64 8.65 3.69
CA ARG A 151 10.83 9.67 3.01
C ARG A 151 11.27 9.87 1.55
N ASN A 152 12.57 9.95 1.30
CA ASN A 152 13.10 10.11 -0.05
C ASN A 152 12.76 8.91 -0.95
N ALA A 153 12.82 7.68 -0.40
CA ALA A 153 12.43 6.47 -1.11
C ALA A 153 10.93 6.45 -1.44
N GLU A 154 10.07 6.83 -0.48
CA GLU A 154 8.62 6.94 -0.68
C GLU A 154 8.26 8.00 -1.74
N GLU A 155 8.90 9.17 -1.71
CA GLU A 155 8.72 10.25 -2.70
C GLU A 155 9.16 9.80 -4.10
N ALA A 156 10.30 9.11 -4.21
CA ALA A 156 10.78 8.56 -5.48
C ALA A 156 9.81 7.53 -6.07
N THR A 157 9.31 6.61 -5.24
CA THR A 157 8.30 5.60 -5.65
C THR A 157 7.01 6.27 -6.10
N ARG A 158 6.52 7.27 -5.36
CA ARG A 158 5.32 8.01 -5.71
C ARG A 158 5.47 8.76 -7.05
N THR A 159 6.60 9.43 -7.25
CA THR A 159 6.90 10.15 -8.49
C THR A 159 6.96 9.19 -9.69
N LYS A 160 7.60 8.02 -9.53
CA LYS A 160 7.65 6.95 -10.54
C LYS A 160 6.23 6.49 -10.92
N SER A 161 5.38 6.24 -9.93
CA SER A 161 3.99 5.78 -10.15
C SER A 161 3.14 6.84 -10.85
N MET A 162 3.24 8.11 -10.45
CA MET A 162 2.52 9.21 -11.12
C MET A 162 2.98 9.40 -12.56
N PHE A 163 4.28 9.32 -12.82
CA PHE A 163 4.84 9.42 -14.18
C PHE A 163 4.28 8.29 -15.07
N LEU A 164 4.31 7.04 -14.59
CA LEU A 164 3.77 5.90 -15.34
C LEU A 164 2.26 6.02 -15.57
N ALA A 165 1.49 6.50 -14.59
CA ALA A 165 0.05 6.72 -14.75
C ALA A 165 -0.25 7.76 -15.84
N ASN A 166 0.44 8.90 -15.84
CA ASN A 166 0.26 9.96 -16.85
C ASN A 166 0.69 9.47 -18.24
N MET A 167 1.86 8.83 -18.36
CA MET A 167 2.35 8.29 -19.63
C MET A 167 1.40 7.25 -20.21
N THR A 168 0.83 6.40 -19.35
CA THR A 168 -0.16 5.41 -19.80
C THR A 168 -1.40 6.08 -20.41
N HIS A 169 -1.91 7.11 -19.76
CA HIS A 169 -3.08 7.84 -20.29
C HIS A 169 -2.75 8.48 -21.64
N GLU A 170 -1.58 9.12 -21.75
CA GLU A 170 -1.14 9.76 -23.01
C GLU A 170 -0.85 8.77 -24.14
N ILE A 171 -0.42 7.53 -23.84
CA ILE A 171 -0.22 6.48 -24.84
C ILE A 171 -1.54 5.75 -25.16
N ARG A 172 -2.42 5.54 -24.19
CA ARG A 172 -3.71 4.86 -24.37
C ARG A 172 -4.61 5.60 -25.37
N THR A 173 -4.67 6.93 -25.27
CA THR A 173 -5.55 7.76 -26.12
C THR A 173 -5.26 7.61 -27.61
N PRO A 174 -4.05 7.85 -28.13
CA PRO A 174 -3.75 7.65 -29.56
C PRO A 174 -3.85 6.18 -29.98
N LEU A 175 -3.50 5.24 -29.10
CA LEU A 175 -3.54 3.82 -29.40
C LEU A 175 -4.97 3.30 -29.55
N ASN A 176 -5.89 3.73 -28.68
CA ASN A 176 -7.32 3.46 -28.82
C ASN A 176 -7.86 4.06 -30.13
N GLY A 177 -7.37 5.24 -30.53
CA GLY A 177 -7.69 5.82 -31.83
C GLY A 177 -7.25 4.92 -32.98
N VAL A 178 -6.02 4.41 -32.97
CA VAL A 178 -5.51 3.49 -34.01
C VAL A 178 -6.34 2.22 -34.07
N ILE A 179 -6.58 1.55 -32.92
CA ILE A 179 -7.38 0.32 -32.85
C ILE A 179 -8.82 0.58 -33.33
N GLY A 180 -9.43 1.70 -32.89
CA GLY A 180 -10.78 2.08 -33.28
C GLY A 180 -10.91 2.31 -34.80
N LEU A 181 -9.95 3.03 -35.38
CA LEU A 181 -9.91 3.24 -36.85
C LEU A 181 -9.67 1.92 -37.61
N SER A 182 -8.80 1.05 -37.12
CA SER A 182 -8.58 -0.27 -37.68
C SER A 182 -9.87 -1.10 -37.68
N LYS A 183 -10.60 -1.14 -36.55
CA LYS A 183 -11.91 -1.82 -36.46
C LYS A 183 -12.98 -1.22 -37.35
N LEU A 184 -12.93 0.08 -37.64
CA LEU A 184 -13.83 0.73 -38.58
C LEU A 184 -13.46 0.37 -40.03
N LEU A 185 -12.17 0.36 -40.37
CA LEU A 185 -11.70 -0.07 -41.70
C LEU A 185 -12.07 -1.52 -41.99
N HIS A 186 -12.02 -2.40 -41.02
CA HIS A 186 -12.41 -3.81 -41.12
C HIS A 186 -13.88 -4.00 -41.58
N LYS A 187 -14.73 -2.98 -41.40
CA LYS A 187 -16.15 -2.98 -41.82
C LYS A 187 -16.35 -2.44 -43.25
N THR A 188 -15.28 -2.05 -43.95
CA THR A 188 -15.32 -1.58 -45.33
C THR A 188 -14.92 -2.70 -46.32
N PRO A 189 -15.23 -2.60 -47.61
CA PRO A 189 -14.73 -3.56 -48.58
C PRO A 189 -13.20 -3.51 -48.65
N LEU A 190 -12.54 -4.59 -48.21
CA LEU A 190 -11.10 -4.75 -48.22
C LEU A 190 -10.72 -6.01 -49.01
N ASN A 191 -9.53 -6.02 -49.63
CA ASN A 191 -8.97 -7.24 -50.18
C ASN A 191 -8.27 -8.09 -49.09
N SER A 192 -7.90 -9.34 -49.40
CA SER A 192 -7.30 -10.29 -48.46
C SER A 192 -6.04 -9.73 -47.78
N ASP A 193 -5.15 -9.09 -48.56
CA ASP A 193 -3.88 -8.56 -48.06
C ASP A 193 -4.11 -7.37 -47.11
N GLN A 194 -5.10 -6.53 -47.40
CA GLN A 194 -5.50 -5.42 -46.54
C GLN A 194 -6.11 -5.90 -45.23
N LEU A 195 -6.92 -6.97 -45.24
CA LEU A 195 -7.47 -7.59 -44.06
C LEU A 195 -6.37 -8.15 -43.17
N GLU A 196 -5.40 -8.90 -43.75
CA GLU A 196 -4.27 -9.45 -43.00
C GLU A 196 -3.43 -8.33 -42.33
N LEU A 197 -3.11 -7.26 -43.08
CA LEU A 197 -2.38 -6.12 -42.52
C LEU A 197 -3.16 -5.43 -41.41
N LEU A 198 -4.47 -5.31 -41.53
CA LEU A 198 -5.33 -4.68 -40.52
C LEU A 198 -5.44 -5.50 -39.25
N ASP A 199 -5.49 -6.83 -39.37
CA ASP A 199 -5.47 -7.76 -38.26
C ASP A 199 -4.13 -7.67 -37.49
N ILE A 200 -3.01 -7.58 -38.21
CA ILE A 200 -1.68 -7.38 -37.62
C ILE A 200 -1.63 -6.04 -36.84
N ILE A 201 -2.13 -4.95 -37.43
CA ILE A 201 -2.17 -3.63 -36.76
C ILE A 201 -3.03 -3.69 -35.51
N THR A 202 -4.23 -4.27 -35.58
CA THR A 202 -5.18 -4.36 -34.47
C THR A 202 -4.59 -5.19 -33.34
N THR A 203 -4.08 -6.38 -33.65
CA THR A 203 -3.45 -7.28 -32.68
C THR A 203 -2.22 -6.65 -32.02
N SER A 204 -1.38 -5.95 -32.81
CA SER A 204 -0.21 -5.24 -32.28
C SER A 204 -0.60 -4.11 -31.33
N GLY A 205 -1.65 -3.36 -31.67
CA GLY A 205 -2.20 -2.31 -30.82
C GLY A 205 -2.78 -2.85 -29.51
N GLU A 206 -3.57 -3.92 -29.59
CA GLU A 206 -4.14 -4.56 -28.39
C GLU A 206 -3.05 -5.14 -27.48
N ASN A 207 -2.02 -5.78 -28.06
CA ASN A 207 -0.86 -6.26 -27.31
C ASN A 207 -0.11 -5.12 -26.60
N LEU A 208 0.09 -3.98 -27.27
CA LEU A 208 0.75 -2.82 -26.65
C LEU A 208 -0.08 -2.25 -25.50
N LEU A 209 -1.41 -2.16 -25.64
CA LEU A 209 -2.31 -1.77 -24.55
C LEU A 209 -2.18 -2.69 -23.35
N GLN A 210 -2.11 -4.01 -23.57
CA GLN A 210 -1.92 -4.98 -22.51
C GLN A 210 -0.59 -4.77 -21.78
N ILE A 211 0.50 -4.56 -22.52
CA ILE A 211 1.83 -4.27 -21.97
C ILE A 211 1.79 -3.05 -21.05
N ILE A 212 1.17 -1.98 -21.51
CA ILE A 212 1.06 -0.72 -20.76
C ILE A 212 0.22 -0.90 -19.49
N ASN A 213 -0.89 -1.64 -19.57
CA ASN A 213 -1.71 -1.93 -18.41
C ASN A 213 -0.97 -2.82 -17.40
N ASP A 214 -0.22 -3.82 -17.85
CA ASP A 214 0.62 -4.67 -17.00
C ASP A 214 1.67 -3.85 -16.23
N ILE A 215 2.33 -2.89 -16.90
CA ILE A 215 3.33 -1.99 -16.26
C ILE A 215 2.65 -1.10 -15.22
N LEU A 216 1.47 -0.58 -15.53
CA LEU A 216 0.70 0.22 -14.56
C LEU A 216 0.28 -0.58 -13.34
N ASP A 217 -0.30 -1.78 -13.55
CA ASP A 217 -0.74 -2.64 -12.47
C ASP A 217 0.44 -3.01 -11.58
N PHE A 218 1.58 -3.36 -12.20
CA PHE A 218 2.82 -3.62 -11.47
C PHE A 218 3.26 -2.42 -10.62
N SER A 219 3.28 -1.21 -11.19
CA SER A 219 3.66 0.02 -10.48
C SER A 219 2.70 0.35 -9.32
N LYS A 220 1.40 0.14 -9.50
CA LYS A 220 0.39 0.34 -8.44
C LYS A 220 0.56 -0.67 -7.29
N ILE A 221 0.91 -1.91 -7.61
CA ILE A 221 1.20 -2.95 -6.63
C ILE A 221 2.46 -2.58 -5.83
N GLU A 222 3.57 -2.23 -6.53
CA GLU A 222 4.86 -1.86 -5.92
C GLU A 222 4.72 -0.66 -4.97
N SER A 223 3.88 0.30 -5.32
CA SER A 223 3.61 1.49 -4.51
C SER A 223 2.56 1.30 -3.40
N GLY A 224 1.97 0.10 -3.26
CA GLY A 224 0.93 -0.19 -2.27
C GLY A 224 -0.38 0.57 -2.52
N GLN A 225 -0.63 1.05 -3.74
CA GLN A 225 -1.82 1.83 -4.10
C GLN A 225 -3.03 0.96 -4.46
N ILE A 226 -2.86 -0.34 -4.61
CA ILE A 226 -3.99 -1.26 -4.84
C ILE A 226 -4.73 -1.46 -3.52
N GLN A 227 -5.99 -1.05 -3.50
CA GLN A 227 -6.94 -1.38 -2.46
C GLN A 227 -7.75 -2.59 -2.91
N LEU A 228 -7.78 -3.63 -2.08
CA LEU A 228 -8.60 -4.80 -2.33
C LEU A 228 -10.06 -4.47 -1.97
N GLU A 229 -10.97 -4.87 -2.84
CA GLU A 229 -12.40 -4.83 -2.56
C GLU A 229 -12.82 -6.11 -1.84
N ASN A 230 -13.75 -5.98 -0.88
CA ASN A 230 -14.37 -7.10 -0.20
C ASN A 230 -15.86 -7.05 -0.48
N ILE A 231 -16.27 -7.71 -1.57
CA ILE A 231 -17.68 -7.78 -1.98
C ILE A 231 -18.14 -9.23 -2.03
N ASP A 232 -19.42 -9.42 -1.82
CA ASP A 232 -20.04 -10.73 -1.94
C ASP A 232 -20.34 -11.01 -3.41
N PHE A 233 -19.88 -12.15 -3.91
CA PHE A 233 -20.08 -12.54 -5.31
C PHE A 233 -20.29 -14.04 -5.46
N GLU A 234 -20.94 -14.42 -6.56
CA GLU A 234 -21.13 -15.82 -6.93
C GLU A 234 -19.87 -16.37 -7.61
N LEU A 235 -19.21 -17.34 -6.95
CA LEU A 235 -17.97 -17.90 -7.45
C LEU A 235 -18.16 -18.64 -8.78
N ASN A 236 -19.25 -19.39 -8.93
CA ASN A 236 -19.54 -20.10 -10.18
C ASN A 236 -19.78 -19.13 -11.35
N GLY A 237 -20.45 -18.00 -11.10
CA GLY A 237 -20.63 -16.93 -12.08
C GLY A 237 -19.30 -16.36 -12.57
N LEU A 238 -18.36 -16.09 -11.65
CA LEU A 238 -17.01 -15.63 -11.99
C LEU A 238 -16.27 -16.65 -12.87
N LEU A 239 -16.28 -17.94 -12.46
CA LEU A 239 -15.60 -19.00 -13.19
C LEU A 239 -16.20 -19.22 -14.58
N ASN A 240 -17.53 -19.15 -14.69
CA ASN A 240 -18.22 -19.25 -15.97
C ASN A 240 -17.86 -18.10 -16.92
N ASN A 241 -17.74 -16.87 -16.41
CA ASN A 241 -17.29 -15.73 -17.21
C ASN A 241 -15.86 -15.93 -17.75
N VAL A 242 -14.93 -16.38 -16.89
CA VAL A 242 -13.56 -16.73 -17.30
C VAL A 242 -13.58 -17.85 -18.34
N TYR A 243 -14.41 -18.88 -18.13
CA TYR A 243 -14.55 -19.99 -19.06
C TYR A 243 -15.04 -19.54 -20.43
N GLN A 244 -16.10 -18.77 -20.52
CA GLN A 244 -16.67 -18.32 -21.80
C GLN A 244 -15.66 -17.50 -22.60
N LEU A 245 -14.92 -16.58 -21.94
CA LEU A 245 -13.90 -15.74 -22.60
C LEU A 245 -12.71 -16.58 -23.11
N MET A 246 -12.26 -17.55 -22.32
CA MET A 246 -11.08 -18.37 -22.68
C MET A 246 -11.40 -19.53 -23.60
N LYS A 247 -12.65 -20.04 -23.55
CA LYS A 247 -13.12 -21.13 -24.42
C LYS A 247 -13.01 -20.77 -25.89
N PHE A 248 -13.45 -19.56 -26.27
CA PHE A 248 -13.33 -19.09 -27.66
C PHE A 248 -11.87 -19.17 -28.14
N LYS A 249 -10.93 -18.65 -27.33
CA LYS A 249 -9.50 -18.66 -27.65
C LYS A 249 -8.89 -20.08 -27.69
N ALA A 250 -9.36 -20.98 -26.82
CA ALA A 250 -8.93 -22.37 -26.81
C ALA A 250 -9.41 -23.08 -28.07
N ASP A 251 -10.67 -22.87 -28.48
CA ASP A 251 -11.26 -23.48 -29.65
C ASP A 251 -10.57 -23.01 -30.95
N GLU A 252 -10.21 -21.73 -31.05
CA GLU A 252 -9.42 -21.22 -32.20
C GLU A 252 -8.06 -21.93 -32.32
N ASN A 253 -7.45 -22.32 -31.19
CA ASN A 253 -6.19 -23.07 -31.18
C ASN A 253 -6.37 -24.58 -31.20
N GLY A 254 -7.60 -25.09 -31.29
CA GLY A 254 -7.89 -26.54 -31.28
C GLY A 254 -7.62 -27.22 -29.94
N ILE A 255 -7.68 -26.49 -28.82
CA ILE A 255 -7.36 -26.97 -27.47
C ILE A 255 -8.65 -27.20 -26.68
N GLY A 256 -8.75 -28.35 -26.00
CA GLY A 256 -9.83 -28.63 -25.08
C GLY A 256 -9.72 -27.73 -23.83
N PHE A 257 -10.78 -26.99 -23.48
CA PHE A 257 -10.80 -26.23 -22.22
C PHE A 257 -12.07 -26.53 -21.42
N GLY A 258 -11.92 -26.72 -20.13
CA GLY A 258 -13.03 -26.97 -19.21
C GLY A 258 -12.70 -26.56 -17.77
N TYR A 259 -13.74 -26.38 -16.93
CA TYR A 259 -13.56 -26.14 -15.53
C TYR A 259 -14.42 -27.07 -14.64
N THR A 260 -13.96 -27.25 -13.41
CA THR A 260 -14.67 -28.00 -12.37
C THR A 260 -14.66 -27.21 -11.06
N LEU A 261 -15.81 -27.18 -10.37
CA LEU A 261 -15.98 -26.54 -9.07
C LEU A 261 -16.45 -27.59 -8.08
N SER A 262 -15.78 -27.74 -6.94
CA SER A 262 -16.19 -28.66 -5.89
C SER A 262 -17.54 -28.23 -5.30
N THR A 263 -18.43 -29.20 -5.08
CA THR A 263 -19.77 -29.00 -4.50
C THR A 263 -19.73 -28.60 -3.02
N GLU A 264 -18.59 -28.75 -2.36
CA GLU A 264 -18.41 -28.35 -0.95
C GLU A 264 -18.19 -26.84 -0.78
N ILE A 265 -17.93 -26.11 -1.87
CA ILE A 265 -17.67 -24.69 -1.85
C ILE A 265 -19.01 -23.92 -1.78
N PRO A 266 -19.14 -22.92 -0.89
CA PRO A 266 -20.32 -22.06 -0.86
C PRO A 266 -20.54 -21.36 -2.21
N ALA A 267 -21.81 -21.20 -2.63
CA ALA A 267 -22.12 -20.52 -3.88
C ALA A 267 -21.67 -19.05 -3.88
N PHE A 268 -21.78 -18.37 -2.72
CA PHE A 268 -21.36 -16.98 -2.52
C PHE A 268 -20.17 -16.91 -1.59
N VAL A 269 -19.19 -16.11 -1.99
CA VAL A 269 -17.96 -15.84 -1.24
C VAL A 269 -17.67 -14.34 -1.21
N ASN A 270 -17.01 -13.87 -0.14
CA ASN A 270 -16.60 -12.49 0.02
C ASN A 270 -15.12 -12.35 -0.33
N GLY A 271 -14.80 -11.41 -1.20
CA GLY A 271 -13.45 -11.14 -1.68
C GLY A 271 -13.42 -10.16 -2.83
N ASP A 272 -12.34 -10.15 -3.61
CA ASP A 272 -12.16 -9.28 -4.79
C ASP A 272 -12.29 -10.10 -6.09
N PRO A 273 -13.48 -10.14 -6.70
CA PRO A 273 -13.72 -10.92 -7.92
C PRO A 273 -12.92 -10.41 -9.13
N LEU A 274 -12.63 -9.10 -9.18
CA LEU A 274 -11.85 -8.51 -10.26
C LEU A 274 -10.42 -9.05 -10.25
N ARG A 275 -9.79 -9.06 -9.07
CA ARG A 275 -8.41 -9.55 -8.92
C ARG A 275 -8.32 -11.06 -9.10
N ILE A 276 -9.28 -11.81 -8.57
CA ILE A 276 -9.35 -13.27 -8.81
C ILE A 276 -9.49 -13.56 -10.31
N SER A 277 -10.37 -12.85 -11.00
CA SER A 277 -10.53 -12.97 -12.45
C SER A 277 -9.23 -12.65 -13.20
N GLN A 278 -8.53 -11.58 -12.81
CA GLN A 278 -7.26 -11.16 -13.41
C GLN A 278 -6.18 -12.26 -13.27
N ILE A 279 -6.06 -12.88 -12.09
CA ILE A 279 -5.14 -13.99 -11.86
C ILE A 279 -5.50 -15.18 -12.74
N LEU A 280 -6.79 -15.59 -12.73
CA LEU A 280 -7.27 -16.72 -13.52
C LEU A 280 -7.06 -16.50 -15.04
N MET A 281 -7.44 -15.33 -15.55
CA MET A 281 -7.25 -14.96 -16.95
C MET A 281 -5.79 -15.05 -17.38
N ASN A 282 -4.87 -14.55 -16.55
CA ASN A 282 -3.44 -14.62 -16.84
C ASN A 282 -2.92 -16.06 -16.86
N LEU A 283 -3.27 -16.87 -15.86
CA LEU A 283 -2.79 -18.25 -15.76
C LEU A 283 -3.40 -19.15 -16.86
N VAL A 284 -4.71 -19.05 -17.12
CA VAL A 284 -5.40 -19.81 -18.18
C VAL A 284 -4.89 -19.39 -19.57
N ASN A 285 -4.70 -18.09 -19.80
CA ASN A 285 -4.13 -17.59 -21.06
C ASN A 285 -2.72 -18.15 -21.30
N ASN A 286 -1.87 -18.22 -20.26
CA ASN A 286 -0.55 -18.85 -20.38
C ASN A 286 -0.66 -20.34 -20.68
N ALA A 287 -1.56 -21.07 -20.01
CA ALA A 287 -1.80 -22.49 -20.26
C ALA A 287 -2.22 -22.75 -21.71
N ILE A 288 -3.18 -21.98 -22.24
CA ILE A 288 -3.62 -22.09 -23.66
C ILE A 288 -2.48 -21.73 -24.63
N LYS A 289 -1.71 -20.69 -24.33
CA LYS A 289 -0.60 -20.21 -25.18
C LYS A 289 0.52 -21.24 -25.32
N PHE A 290 0.83 -22.01 -24.28
CA PHE A 290 1.92 -22.97 -24.27
C PHE A 290 1.48 -24.42 -24.50
N THR A 291 0.18 -24.65 -24.76
CA THR A 291 -0.35 -25.96 -25.17
C THR A 291 -0.60 -25.93 -26.68
N HIS A 292 0.05 -26.81 -27.43
CA HIS A 292 -0.15 -26.90 -28.89
C HIS A 292 -1.26 -27.88 -29.26
N GLN A 293 -1.35 -28.98 -28.53
CA GLN A 293 -2.36 -30.02 -28.67
C GLN A 293 -2.68 -30.59 -27.30
N GLY A 294 -3.95 -30.91 -27.06
CA GLY A 294 -4.38 -31.46 -25.79
C GLY A 294 -5.44 -30.62 -25.10
N HIS A 295 -5.29 -30.41 -23.80
CA HIS A 295 -6.31 -29.74 -23.03
C HIS A 295 -5.73 -28.89 -21.87
N VAL A 296 -6.52 -27.90 -21.47
CA VAL A 296 -6.34 -27.08 -20.27
C VAL A 296 -7.53 -27.31 -19.35
N ARG A 297 -7.29 -27.46 -18.07
CA ARG A 297 -8.33 -27.65 -17.05
C ARG A 297 -8.15 -26.67 -15.89
N LEU A 298 -9.22 -25.99 -15.52
CA LEU A 298 -9.32 -25.20 -14.31
C LEU A 298 -10.11 -26.00 -13.27
N SER A 299 -9.57 -26.19 -12.07
CA SER A 299 -10.31 -26.79 -10.95
C SER A 299 -10.24 -25.89 -9.72
N VAL A 300 -11.34 -25.88 -8.95
CA VAL A 300 -11.41 -25.14 -7.68
C VAL A 300 -11.89 -26.09 -6.60
N GLU A 301 -11.09 -26.17 -5.52
CA GLU A 301 -11.27 -27.10 -4.42
C GLU A 301 -11.28 -26.34 -3.08
N LEU A 302 -12.06 -26.86 -2.11
CA LEU A 302 -12.03 -26.41 -0.74
C LEU A 302 -10.89 -27.14 0.00
N VAL A 303 -9.92 -26.39 0.51
CA VAL A 303 -8.78 -26.96 1.26
C VAL A 303 -9.08 -27.03 2.75
N ASP A 304 -9.67 -25.96 3.29
CA ASP A 304 -9.92 -25.82 4.73
C ASP A 304 -11.11 -24.88 4.97
N ARG A 305 -11.84 -25.12 6.07
CA ARG A 305 -12.96 -24.29 6.51
C ARG A 305 -12.93 -24.14 8.02
N THR A 306 -12.87 -22.92 8.50
CA THR A 306 -12.87 -22.58 9.93
C THR A 306 -13.92 -21.49 10.19
N GLY A 307 -15.12 -21.90 10.59
CA GLY A 307 -16.26 -20.99 10.70
C GLY A 307 -16.65 -20.43 9.33
N ASP A 308 -16.71 -19.11 9.22
CA ASP A 308 -17.02 -18.41 7.96
C ASP A 308 -15.76 -18.24 7.06
N ALA A 309 -14.56 -18.50 7.58
CA ALA A 309 -13.33 -18.45 6.80
C ALA A 309 -13.13 -19.76 6.03
N ILE A 310 -12.91 -19.64 4.72
CA ILE A 310 -12.65 -20.75 3.81
C ILE A 310 -11.32 -20.50 3.09
N ARG A 311 -10.62 -21.59 2.77
CA ARG A 311 -9.42 -21.52 1.94
C ARG A 311 -9.67 -22.31 0.67
N LEU A 312 -9.66 -21.60 -0.47
CA LEU A 312 -9.87 -22.19 -1.77
C LEU A 312 -8.54 -22.41 -2.50
N LEU A 313 -8.41 -23.52 -3.18
CA LEU A 313 -7.30 -23.86 -4.07
C LEU A 313 -7.80 -23.86 -5.50
N PHE A 314 -7.19 -23.00 -6.30
CA PHE A 314 -7.38 -22.90 -7.74
C PHE A 314 -6.21 -23.60 -8.43
N ARG A 315 -6.47 -24.54 -9.33
CA ARG A 315 -5.47 -25.26 -10.12
C ARG A 315 -5.75 -25.07 -11.60
N ILE A 316 -4.73 -24.75 -12.36
CA ILE A 316 -4.78 -24.64 -13.81
C ILE A 316 -3.74 -25.62 -14.38
N SER A 317 -4.23 -26.75 -14.89
CA SER A 317 -3.39 -27.81 -15.46
C SER A 317 -3.41 -27.73 -16.97
N ASP A 318 -2.27 -27.85 -17.61
CA ASP A 318 -2.10 -27.91 -19.06
C ASP A 318 -1.28 -29.14 -19.48
N THR A 319 -1.47 -29.59 -20.70
CA THR A 319 -0.69 -30.65 -21.36
C THR A 319 0.31 -30.08 -22.36
N GLY A 320 0.87 -28.93 -22.05
CA GLY A 320 1.79 -28.18 -22.93
C GLY A 320 3.24 -28.63 -22.84
N ILE A 321 4.12 -27.73 -23.24
CA ILE A 321 5.57 -28.00 -23.31
C ILE A 321 6.24 -28.23 -21.95
N GLY A 322 5.56 -27.91 -20.85
CA GLY A 322 6.17 -27.97 -19.52
C GLY A 322 7.30 -26.95 -19.31
N ILE A 323 7.91 -26.97 -18.12
CA ILE A 323 8.91 -26.00 -17.68
C ILE A 323 10.08 -26.74 -17.03
N SER A 324 11.30 -26.37 -17.43
CA SER A 324 12.53 -26.90 -16.83
C SER A 324 12.72 -26.46 -15.37
N ASP A 325 13.50 -27.19 -14.58
CA ASP A 325 13.75 -26.80 -13.17
C ASP A 325 14.44 -25.44 -13.04
N GLU A 326 15.30 -25.10 -13.98
CA GLU A 326 15.92 -23.77 -14.06
C GLU A 326 14.88 -22.69 -14.37
N GLY A 327 13.97 -22.97 -15.29
CA GLY A 327 12.87 -22.07 -15.64
C GLY A 327 11.93 -21.80 -14.48
N LYS A 328 11.60 -22.81 -13.64
CA LYS A 328 10.72 -22.66 -12.47
C LYS A 328 11.25 -21.62 -11.46
N LEU A 329 12.57 -21.53 -11.28
CA LEU A 329 13.22 -20.57 -10.36
C LEU A 329 13.07 -19.10 -10.81
N LEU A 330 12.79 -18.89 -12.09
CA LEU A 330 12.70 -17.57 -12.71
C LEU A 330 11.28 -17.12 -13.02
N LEU A 331 10.28 -18.01 -12.99
CA LEU A 331 8.90 -17.76 -13.46
C LEU A 331 8.20 -16.56 -12.83
N PHE A 332 8.43 -16.35 -11.54
CA PHE A 332 7.77 -15.28 -10.78
C PHE A 332 8.66 -14.04 -10.58
N LYS A 333 9.83 -14.00 -11.24
CA LYS A 333 10.69 -12.82 -11.24
C LYS A 333 10.24 -11.83 -12.31
N GLU A 334 10.35 -10.58 -12.01
CA GLU A 334 10.00 -9.46 -12.89
C GLU A 334 10.83 -9.50 -14.18
N PHE A 335 10.19 -9.23 -15.31
CA PHE A 335 10.83 -9.19 -16.63
C PHE A 335 11.59 -10.47 -16.99
N SER A 336 11.34 -11.57 -16.29
CA SER A 336 11.98 -12.84 -16.54
C SER A 336 11.23 -13.60 -17.64
N GLN A 337 11.98 -14.04 -18.64
CA GLN A 337 11.48 -14.91 -19.72
C GLN A 337 12.40 -16.10 -19.80
N SER A 338 11.86 -17.31 -19.68
CA SER A 338 12.62 -18.55 -19.85
C SER A 338 12.98 -18.74 -21.31
N GLU A 339 14.27 -18.76 -21.62
CA GLU A 339 14.93 -19.04 -22.91
C GLU A 339 14.65 -18.09 -24.09
N SER A 340 15.72 -17.54 -24.66
CA SER A 340 15.71 -16.56 -25.76
C SER A 340 15.05 -17.05 -27.08
N ASN A 341 14.85 -18.35 -27.25
CA ASN A 341 14.23 -18.92 -28.45
C ASN A 341 12.71 -19.05 -28.36
N ILE A 342 12.14 -19.25 -27.15
CA ILE A 342 10.68 -19.32 -26.91
C ILE A 342 10.08 -17.90 -26.93
N SER A 343 10.81 -16.90 -26.43
CA SER A 343 10.37 -15.51 -26.36
C SER A 343 10.12 -14.87 -27.74
N ARG A 344 10.92 -15.23 -28.75
CA ARG A 344 10.74 -14.72 -30.13
C ARG A 344 9.49 -15.26 -30.81
N LYS A 345 9.02 -16.45 -30.44
CA LYS A 345 7.89 -17.11 -31.09
C LYS A 345 6.54 -16.78 -30.44
N TYR A 346 6.52 -16.54 -29.11
CA TYR A 346 5.28 -16.44 -28.35
C TYR A 346 5.05 -15.10 -27.66
N GLY A 347 6.04 -14.18 -27.62
CA GLY A 347 5.91 -12.83 -27.07
C GLY A 347 5.33 -12.78 -25.63
N GLY A 348 5.55 -11.68 -24.93
CA GLY A 348 4.96 -11.43 -23.61
C GLY A 348 5.78 -10.42 -22.84
N THR A 349 5.20 -9.79 -21.80
CA THR A 349 5.86 -8.77 -20.97
C THR A 349 6.82 -9.37 -19.95
N GLY A 350 6.64 -10.64 -19.56
CA GLY A 350 7.29 -11.26 -18.41
C GLY A 350 6.77 -10.70 -17.07
N LEU A 351 5.72 -9.87 -17.09
CA LEU A 351 5.12 -9.26 -15.90
C LEU A 351 3.90 -10.03 -15.37
N GLY A 352 3.17 -10.75 -16.22
CA GLY A 352 1.90 -11.36 -15.85
C GLY A 352 1.98 -12.28 -14.62
N LEU A 353 2.96 -13.20 -14.59
CA LEU A 353 3.15 -14.09 -13.43
C LEU A 353 3.62 -13.34 -12.17
N ALA A 354 4.46 -12.32 -12.31
CA ALA A 354 4.88 -11.47 -11.20
C ALA A 354 3.68 -10.68 -10.63
N ILE A 355 2.82 -10.13 -11.51
CA ILE A 355 1.57 -9.47 -11.12
C ILE A 355 0.66 -10.46 -10.38
N SER A 356 0.45 -11.66 -10.92
CA SER A 356 -0.37 -12.69 -10.28
C SER A 356 0.15 -13.05 -8.88
N LYS A 357 1.46 -13.23 -8.72
CA LYS A 357 2.09 -13.49 -7.43
C LYS A 357 1.86 -12.37 -6.43
N ASN A 358 2.04 -11.13 -6.86
CA ASN A 358 1.86 -9.96 -6.01
C ASN A 358 0.38 -9.79 -5.60
N LEU A 359 -0.57 -9.99 -6.52
CA LEU A 359 -2.00 -9.96 -6.22
C LEU A 359 -2.40 -11.06 -5.21
N VAL A 360 -1.93 -12.30 -5.41
CA VAL A 360 -2.16 -13.39 -4.48
C VAL A 360 -1.58 -13.07 -3.10
N SER A 361 -0.38 -12.49 -3.04
CA SER A 361 0.26 -12.09 -1.78
C SER A 361 -0.51 -10.96 -1.08
N LEU A 362 -1.01 -9.96 -1.82
CA LEU A 362 -1.88 -8.90 -1.28
C LEU A 362 -3.17 -9.47 -0.70
N MET A 363 -3.72 -10.53 -1.32
CA MET A 363 -4.89 -11.27 -0.83
C MET A 363 -4.55 -12.28 0.27
N SER A 364 -3.33 -12.23 0.84
CA SER A 364 -2.85 -13.15 1.89
C SER A 364 -2.86 -14.62 1.47
N GLY A 365 -2.69 -14.88 0.18
CA GLY A 365 -2.65 -16.20 -0.43
C GLY A 365 -1.24 -16.68 -0.77
N GLU A 366 -1.17 -17.82 -1.42
CA GLU A 366 0.04 -18.47 -1.90
C GLU A 366 -0.13 -18.88 -3.36
N ILE A 367 0.93 -18.80 -4.17
CA ILE A 367 0.94 -19.24 -5.57
C ILE A 367 2.17 -20.11 -5.84
N GLY A 368 2.00 -21.12 -6.67
CA GLY A 368 3.08 -22.04 -7.04
C GLY A 368 2.88 -22.70 -8.39
N VAL A 369 3.84 -23.53 -8.77
CA VAL A 369 3.83 -24.30 -10.02
C VAL A 369 4.46 -25.68 -9.81
N GLU A 370 3.84 -26.70 -10.38
CA GLU A 370 4.40 -28.03 -10.57
C GLU A 370 4.43 -28.28 -12.08
N SER A 371 5.56 -28.72 -12.61
CA SER A 371 5.71 -28.89 -14.06
C SER A 371 6.82 -29.86 -14.39
N GLU A 372 6.63 -30.60 -15.47
CA GLU A 372 7.64 -31.49 -16.03
C GLU A 372 7.75 -31.21 -17.54
N LEU A 373 8.99 -31.13 -18.03
CA LEU A 373 9.27 -30.77 -19.42
C LEU A 373 8.66 -31.79 -20.39
N ASN A 374 7.92 -31.33 -21.41
CA ASN A 374 7.17 -32.11 -22.39
C ASN A 374 6.01 -32.97 -21.82
N VAL A 375 5.60 -32.76 -20.59
CA VAL A 375 4.43 -33.41 -19.98
C VAL A 375 3.32 -32.40 -19.75
N GLY A 376 3.67 -31.22 -19.24
CA GLY A 376 2.75 -30.12 -18.98
C GLY A 376 3.06 -29.38 -17.70
N SER A 377 2.17 -28.46 -17.33
CA SER A 377 2.33 -27.66 -16.11
C SER A 377 1.01 -27.61 -15.33
N GLU A 378 1.14 -27.51 -14.01
CA GLU A 378 0.05 -27.18 -13.11
C GLU A 378 0.41 -25.95 -12.31
N PHE A 379 -0.21 -24.82 -12.63
CA PHE A 379 -0.17 -23.60 -11.83
C PHE A 379 -1.27 -23.65 -10.79
N TRP A 380 -0.95 -23.30 -9.56
CA TRP A 380 -1.94 -23.27 -8.49
C TRP A 380 -1.78 -22.01 -7.63
N PHE A 381 -2.91 -21.57 -7.08
CA PHE A 381 -2.90 -20.55 -6.04
C PHE A 381 -3.97 -20.83 -4.99
N ARG A 382 -3.70 -20.42 -3.75
CA ARG A 382 -4.59 -20.57 -2.60
C ARG A 382 -4.98 -19.20 -2.09
N LEU A 383 -6.27 -18.99 -1.85
CA LEU A 383 -6.77 -17.75 -1.29
C LEU A 383 -7.61 -18.02 -0.04
N PRO A 384 -7.39 -17.26 1.05
CA PRO A 384 -8.33 -17.17 2.14
C PRO A 384 -9.49 -16.25 1.71
N LEU A 385 -10.70 -16.75 1.75
CA LEU A 385 -11.93 -16.03 1.47
C LEU A 385 -12.89 -16.21 2.65
N LYS A 386 -14.02 -15.52 2.64
CA LYS A 386 -15.09 -15.74 3.61
C LYS A 386 -16.32 -16.27 2.90
N GLU A 387 -17.06 -17.16 3.56
CA GLU A 387 -18.39 -17.53 3.11
C GLU A 387 -19.31 -16.31 3.23
N ALA A 388 -20.03 -16.00 2.15
CA ALA A 388 -21.02 -14.95 2.14
C ALA A 388 -22.42 -15.55 2.18
N LYS A 389 -23.28 -14.96 2.98
CA LYS A 389 -24.70 -15.30 2.97
C LYS A 389 -25.38 -14.47 1.88
N ARG A 390 -26.18 -15.12 1.07
CA ARG A 390 -27.08 -14.41 0.17
C ARG A 390 -27.97 -13.50 1.05
N GLU A 391 -27.77 -12.18 1.04
CA GLU A 391 -28.90 -11.31 1.32
C GLU A 391 -29.88 -11.54 0.18
N ASP A 392 -31.10 -11.95 0.51
CA ASP A 392 -32.17 -12.12 -0.46
C ASP A 392 -32.52 -10.76 -1.09
N VAL A 393 -31.65 -10.30 -1.98
CA VAL A 393 -32.05 -9.39 -3.02
C VAL A 393 -32.88 -10.27 -3.96
N THR A 394 -34.17 -10.25 -3.78
CA THR A 394 -35.13 -10.80 -4.72
C THR A 394 -34.87 -10.18 -6.09
N ILE A 395 -33.97 -10.81 -6.85
CA ILE A 395 -33.91 -10.61 -8.29
C ILE A 395 -35.19 -11.31 -8.78
N ASN A 396 -36.22 -10.53 -9.02
CA ASN A 396 -37.32 -10.96 -9.86
C ASN A 396 -36.71 -11.25 -11.24
N ASP A 397 -36.43 -12.53 -11.51
CA ASP A 397 -36.25 -13.05 -12.87
C ASP A 397 -37.58 -13.04 -13.64
N ALA A 398 -38.28 -11.92 -13.63
CA ALA A 398 -39.19 -11.57 -14.69
C ALA A 398 -38.28 -11.02 -15.81
N ALA A 399 -38.35 -11.57 -16.99
CA ALA A 399 -37.69 -11.06 -18.18
C ALA A 399 -38.16 -9.62 -18.45
N GLU A 400 -37.55 -8.64 -17.74
CA GLU A 400 -37.87 -7.24 -17.92
C GLU A 400 -37.18 -6.79 -19.20
N SER A 401 -37.95 -6.46 -20.21
CA SER A 401 -37.47 -5.91 -21.47
C SER A 401 -37.05 -4.44 -21.26
N VAL A 402 -36.00 -4.03 -21.98
CA VAL A 402 -35.60 -2.61 -22.02
C VAL A 402 -36.78 -1.77 -22.55
N PRO A 403 -37.11 -0.61 -21.91
CA PRO A 403 -38.22 0.21 -22.35
C PRO A 403 -38.07 0.65 -23.81
N GLU A 404 -39.12 0.47 -24.63
CA GLU A 404 -39.11 0.81 -26.06
C GLU A 404 -39.11 2.32 -26.36
N SER A 405 -39.38 3.19 -25.34
CA SER A 405 -39.64 4.62 -25.57
C SER A 405 -38.95 5.54 -24.56
N LEU A 406 -37.63 5.48 -24.44
CA LEU A 406 -36.84 6.45 -23.66
C LEU A 406 -36.27 7.54 -24.59
N ARG A 407 -36.41 8.81 -24.19
CA ARG A 407 -35.67 9.92 -24.81
C ARG A 407 -34.31 10.04 -24.15
N ILE A 408 -33.25 9.81 -24.92
CA ILE A 408 -31.89 9.68 -24.40
C ILE A 408 -31.02 10.84 -24.90
N LEU A 409 -30.28 11.45 -23.97
CA LEU A 409 -29.19 12.38 -24.27
C LEU A 409 -27.85 11.71 -23.95
N LEU A 410 -26.92 11.75 -24.89
CA LEU A 410 -25.53 11.33 -24.72
C LEU A 410 -24.63 12.55 -24.75
N ALA A 411 -24.02 12.88 -23.62
CA ALA A 411 -22.97 13.90 -23.53
C ALA A 411 -21.59 13.22 -23.52
N GLU A 412 -20.84 13.36 -24.58
CA GLU A 412 -19.55 12.71 -24.82
C GLU A 412 -18.76 13.52 -25.86
N ASP A 413 -17.53 13.91 -25.59
CA ASP A 413 -16.70 14.72 -26.49
C ASP A 413 -16.02 13.91 -27.59
N ASN A 414 -15.82 12.61 -27.37
CA ASN A 414 -15.13 11.72 -28.29
C ASN A 414 -16.09 11.08 -29.30
N VAL A 415 -15.93 11.42 -30.56
CA VAL A 415 -16.76 10.92 -31.68
C VAL A 415 -16.79 9.39 -31.79
N ILE A 416 -15.70 8.70 -31.40
CA ILE A 416 -15.64 7.24 -31.41
C ILE A 416 -16.53 6.67 -30.31
N ASN A 417 -16.43 7.21 -29.10
CA ASN A 417 -17.26 6.81 -27.96
C ASN A 417 -18.74 7.09 -28.24
N GLN A 418 -19.07 8.24 -28.85
CA GLN A 418 -20.44 8.54 -29.29
C GLN A 418 -20.97 7.45 -30.25
N LYS A 419 -20.18 7.01 -31.23
CA LYS A 419 -20.58 5.97 -32.18
C LYS A 419 -20.80 4.63 -31.49
N VAL A 420 -19.90 4.24 -30.56
CA VAL A 420 -20.05 2.99 -29.80
C VAL A 420 -21.33 3.03 -28.97
N ALA A 421 -21.56 4.09 -28.20
CA ALA A 421 -22.76 4.24 -27.38
C ALA A 421 -24.05 4.19 -28.24
N LYS A 422 -24.08 4.92 -29.36
CA LYS A 422 -25.22 4.87 -30.32
C LYS A 422 -25.48 3.48 -30.85
N LEU A 423 -24.42 2.75 -31.25
CA LEU A 423 -24.56 1.39 -31.79
C LEU A 423 -25.13 0.45 -30.71
N THR A 424 -24.64 0.56 -29.48
CA THR A 424 -25.15 -0.27 -28.39
C THR A 424 -26.60 0.06 -28.04
N LEU A 425 -27.00 1.35 -28.01
CA LEU A 425 -28.40 1.76 -27.81
C LEU A 425 -29.32 1.25 -28.92
N ARG A 426 -28.87 1.25 -30.18
CA ARG A 426 -29.65 0.75 -31.34
C ARG A 426 -29.92 -0.74 -31.26
N GLN A 427 -29.11 -1.53 -30.61
CA GLN A 427 -29.39 -2.97 -30.37
C GLN A 427 -30.65 -3.16 -29.52
N PHE A 428 -30.96 -2.17 -28.66
CA PHE A 428 -32.19 -2.14 -27.84
C PHE A 428 -33.36 -1.39 -28.54
N GLY A 429 -33.19 -0.99 -29.82
CA GLY A 429 -34.21 -0.21 -30.54
C GLY A 429 -34.27 1.27 -30.13
N LEU A 430 -33.28 1.77 -29.38
CA LEU A 430 -33.24 3.14 -28.88
C LEU A 430 -32.27 4.00 -29.70
N ASP A 431 -32.56 5.31 -29.81
CA ASP A 431 -31.64 6.31 -30.38
C ASP A 431 -31.43 7.45 -29.38
N CYS A 432 -30.42 8.28 -29.57
CA CYS A 432 -30.09 9.38 -28.68
C CYS A 432 -29.66 10.64 -29.43
N ASP A 433 -29.98 11.79 -28.83
CA ASP A 433 -29.35 13.07 -29.16
C ASP A 433 -27.92 13.11 -28.59
N VAL A 434 -27.01 13.84 -29.23
CA VAL A 434 -25.61 13.91 -28.80
C VAL A 434 -25.22 15.34 -28.53
N ALA A 435 -24.55 15.54 -27.40
CA ALA A 435 -23.86 16.76 -27.00
C ALA A 435 -22.35 16.50 -26.94
N ASN A 436 -21.53 17.43 -27.40
CA ASN A 436 -20.07 17.28 -27.45
C ASN A 436 -19.37 17.86 -26.21
N ASN A 437 -20.09 18.53 -25.33
CA ASN A 437 -19.62 19.09 -24.05
C ASN A 437 -20.79 19.34 -23.08
N GLY A 438 -20.48 19.73 -21.85
CA GLY A 438 -21.48 19.96 -20.82
C GLY A 438 -22.42 21.15 -21.09
N ILE A 439 -21.96 22.17 -21.84
CA ILE A 439 -22.78 23.33 -22.21
C ILE A 439 -23.83 22.92 -23.23
N GLU A 440 -23.40 22.23 -24.30
CA GLU A 440 -24.31 21.71 -25.33
C GLU A 440 -25.33 20.74 -24.74
N ALA A 441 -24.89 19.89 -23.76
CA ALA A 441 -25.80 19.00 -23.05
C ALA A 441 -26.90 19.78 -22.29
N LEU A 442 -26.54 20.86 -21.61
CA LEU A 442 -27.49 21.71 -20.90
C LEU A 442 -28.44 22.44 -21.88
N ASP A 443 -27.96 22.94 -23.00
CA ASP A 443 -28.77 23.63 -23.99
C ASP A 443 -29.79 22.69 -24.69
N LEU A 444 -29.36 21.48 -25.05
CA LEU A 444 -30.24 20.43 -25.52
C LEU A 444 -31.27 20.05 -24.45
N PHE A 445 -30.86 19.95 -23.20
CA PHE A 445 -31.72 19.61 -22.07
C PHE A 445 -32.78 20.71 -21.79
N ARG A 446 -32.49 21.98 -22.07
CA ARG A 446 -33.40 23.11 -21.92
C ARG A 446 -34.48 23.14 -23.02
N THR A 447 -34.10 22.70 -24.22
CA THR A 447 -35.00 22.73 -25.39
C THR A 447 -35.83 21.47 -25.56
N ASN A 448 -35.32 20.34 -25.07
CA ASN A 448 -35.92 19.03 -25.20
C ASN A 448 -36.15 18.37 -23.84
N PHE A 449 -37.07 17.42 -23.82
CA PHE A 449 -37.31 16.59 -22.64
C PHE A 449 -36.53 15.27 -22.81
N TYR A 450 -35.67 14.92 -21.83
CA TYR A 450 -34.96 13.64 -21.78
C TYR A 450 -35.34 12.86 -20.52
N ASP A 451 -35.51 11.55 -20.68
CA ASP A 451 -35.77 10.60 -19.60
C ASP A 451 -34.48 10.08 -19.01
N PHE A 452 -33.48 9.89 -19.89
CA PHE A 452 -32.22 9.25 -19.58
C PHE A 452 -31.04 10.05 -20.16
N VAL A 453 -29.99 10.23 -19.36
CA VAL A 453 -28.80 10.99 -19.77
C VAL A 453 -27.56 10.14 -19.48
N LEU A 454 -26.79 9.84 -20.52
CA LEU A 454 -25.43 9.31 -20.41
C LEU A 454 -24.46 10.49 -20.40
N MET A 455 -23.76 10.72 -19.29
CA MET A 455 -22.94 11.90 -19.07
C MET A 455 -21.48 11.51 -18.87
N ASP A 456 -20.61 11.85 -19.82
CA ASP A 456 -19.17 11.70 -19.63
C ASP A 456 -18.68 12.60 -18.50
N MET A 457 -17.85 12.04 -17.62
CA MET A 457 -17.27 12.77 -16.52
C MET A 457 -16.23 13.80 -16.96
N GLN A 458 -15.50 13.51 -18.05
CA GLN A 458 -14.41 14.34 -18.55
C GLN A 458 -14.75 14.90 -19.92
N MET A 459 -15.16 16.15 -19.98
CA MET A 459 -15.46 16.89 -21.21
C MET A 459 -14.83 18.28 -21.15
N PRO A 460 -14.47 18.88 -22.32
CA PRO A 460 -13.94 20.23 -22.37
C PRO A 460 -14.98 21.27 -21.96
N GLU A 461 -14.54 22.45 -21.52
CA GLU A 461 -15.31 23.62 -21.08
C GLU A 461 -16.10 23.39 -19.78
N VAL A 462 -17.08 22.51 -19.78
CA VAL A 462 -17.90 22.12 -18.62
C VAL A 462 -17.89 20.62 -18.49
N ASP A 463 -17.35 20.13 -17.37
CA ASP A 463 -17.28 18.70 -17.07
C ASP A 463 -18.66 18.09 -16.71
N GLY A 464 -18.73 16.76 -16.67
CA GLY A 464 -19.99 16.06 -16.41
C GLY A 464 -20.59 16.31 -15.03
N LEU A 465 -19.76 16.58 -14.00
CA LEU A 465 -20.25 16.94 -12.68
C LEU A 465 -20.92 18.30 -12.68
N GLN A 466 -20.26 19.29 -13.26
CA GLN A 466 -20.79 20.64 -13.38
C GLN A 466 -22.06 20.68 -14.23
N ALA A 467 -22.05 19.97 -15.38
CA ALA A 467 -23.22 19.84 -16.25
C ALA A 467 -24.41 19.21 -15.51
N THR A 468 -24.16 18.18 -14.71
CA THR A 468 -25.21 17.53 -13.90
C THR A 468 -25.81 18.49 -12.86
N LEU A 469 -24.97 19.25 -12.14
CA LEU A 469 -25.46 20.25 -11.18
C LEU A 469 -26.33 21.28 -11.86
N MET A 470 -25.93 21.81 -13.02
CA MET A 470 -26.70 22.79 -13.78
C MET A 470 -28.04 22.20 -14.30
N ILE A 471 -28.04 20.94 -14.75
CA ILE A 471 -29.27 20.23 -15.13
C ILE A 471 -30.20 20.07 -13.93
N ARG A 472 -29.71 19.68 -12.76
CA ARG A 472 -30.50 19.53 -11.54
C ARG A 472 -31.06 20.84 -11.05
N GLU A 473 -30.35 21.96 -11.15
CA GLU A 473 -30.85 23.30 -10.85
C GLU A 473 -31.96 23.69 -11.81
N TYR A 474 -31.79 23.43 -13.10
CA TYR A 474 -32.83 23.70 -14.09
C TYR A 474 -34.10 22.87 -13.84
N GLU A 475 -33.99 21.56 -13.56
CA GLU A 475 -35.13 20.70 -13.22
C GLU A 475 -35.92 21.22 -11.99
N LYS A 476 -35.19 21.67 -10.95
CA LYS A 476 -35.80 22.27 -9.76
C LYS A 476 -36.56 23.58 -10.09
N ALA A 477 -35.96 24.44 -10.92
CA ALA A 477 -36.58 25.70 -11.34
C ALA A 477 -37.83 25.47 -12.18
N GLN A 478 -37.90 24.39 -12.94
CA GLN A 478 -39.07 23.99 -13.75
C GLN A 478 -40.11 23.16 -12.96
N LEU A 479 -39.92 22.96 -11.64
CA LEU A 479 -40.78 22.14 -10.77
C LEU A 479 -41.07 20.75 -11.34
N ARG A 480 -40.06 20.13 -11.94
CA ARG A 480 -40.18 18.82 -12.59
C ARG A 480 -40.52 17.75 -11.56
N SER A 481 -41.62 17.02 -11.72
CA SER A 481 -42.07 16.01 -10.76
C SER A 481 -41.17 14.76 -10.72
N ILE A 482 -40.64 14.34 -11.88
CA ILE A 482 -39.72 13.21 -12.02
C ILE A 482 -38.45 13.72 -12.70
N PRO A 483 -37.33 13.85 -11.98
CA PRO A 483 -36.05 14.23 -12.58
C PRO A 483 -35.50 13.14 -13.51
N SER A 484 -34.80 13.56 -14.56
CA SER A 484 -34.12 12.64 -15.51
C SER A 484 -33.20 11.68 -14.80
N TYR A 485 -33.07 10.47 -15.32
CA TYR A 485 -32.11 9.47 -14.82
C TYR A 485 -30.75 9.75 -15.46
N ILE A 486 -29.79 10.28 -14.68
CA ILE A 486 -28.45 10.65 -15.15
C ILE A 486 -27.46 9.56 -14.72
N VAL A 487 -26.73 9.03 -15.68
CA VAL A 487 -25.70 7.99 -15.52
C VAL A 487 -24.34 8.55 -15.89
N ALA A 488 -23.40 8.50 -14.96
CA ALA A 488 -22.02 8.88 -15.22
C ALA A 488 -21.33 7.85 -16.15
N LEU A 489 -20.63 8.31 -17.17
CA LEU A 489 -19.68 7.51 -17.93
C LEU A 489 -18.26 7.82 -17.41
N THR A 490 -17.59 6.86 -16.78
CA THR A 490 -16.28 7.07 -16.14
C THR A 490 -15.23 6.13 -16.71
N ALA A 491 -14.00 6.63 -16.85
CA ALA A 491 -12.86 5.79 -17.24
C ALA A 491 -12.37 4.91 -16.06
N ASN A 492 -12.76 5.23 -14.82
CA ASN A 492 -12.30 4.53 -13.63
C ASN A 492 -13.43 4.45 -12.58
N ALA A 493 -13.75 3.25 -12.11
CA ALA A 493 -14.83 3.00 -11.16
C ALA A 493 -14.38 3.08 -9.69
N MET A 494 -13.47 4.02 -9.34
CA MET A 494 -13.01 4.16 -7.96
C MET A 494 -14.13 4.66 -7.02
N ALA A 495 -14.12 4.19 -5.78
CA ALA A 495 -15.14 4.51 -4.77
C ALA A 495 -15.32 6.02 -4.55
N GLU A 496 -14.23 6.79 -4.66
CA GLU A 496 -14.25 8.27 -4.53
C GLU A 496 -15.02 8.94 -5.67
N ASP A 497 -14.87 8.45 -6.91
CA ASP A 497 -15.57 9.00 -8.08
C ASP A 497 -17.07 8.67 -8.02
N LYS A 498 -17.43 7.47 -7.56
CA LYS A 498 -18.84 7.09 -7.31
C LYS A 498 -19.52 8.04 -6.33
N GLN A 499 -18.86 8.33 -5.21
CA GLN A 499 -19.42 9.23 -4.19
C GLN A 499 -19.58 10.65 -4.72
N ARG A 500 -18.64 11.16 -5.51
CA ARG A 500 -18.72 12.48 -6.15
C ARG A 500 -19.90 12.56 -7.15
N CYS A 501 -20.11 11.53 -7.96
CA CYS A 501 -21.24 11.45 -8.90
C CYS A 501 -22.58 11.50 -8.17
N LEU A 502 -22.75 10.71 -7.12
CA LEU A 502 -23.98 10.68 -6.33
C LEU A 502 -24.26 12.02 -5.64
N LEU A 503 -23.21 12.66 -5.09
CA LEU A 503 -23.32 14.00 -4.46
C LEU A 503 -23.71 15.09 -5.46
N ALA A 504 -23.28 14.99 -6.72
CA ALA A 504 -23.67 15.89 -7.80
C ALA A 504 -25.12 15.66 -8.28
N GLY A 505 -25.77 14.58 -7.83
CA GLY A 505 -27.16 14.25 -8.17
C GLY A 505 -27.31 13.29 -9.35
N MET A 506 -26.24 12.56 -9.73
CA MET A 506 -26.32 11.45 -10.67
C MET A 506 -27.00 10.24 -10.02
N ASN A 507 -27.61 9.37 -10.80
CA ASN A 507 -28.39 8.23 -10.31
C ASN A 507 -27.60 6.93 -10.32
N ASN A 508 -26.72 6.76 -11.31
CA ASN A 508 -25.89 5.57 -11.49
C ASN A 508 -24.59 5.93 -12.24
N PHE A 509 -23.73 4.95 -12.45
CA PHE A 509 -22.49 5.10 -13.22
C PHE A 509 -22.25 3.86 -14.10
N LEU A 510 -21.51 4.03 -15.21
CA LEU A 510 -21.00 2.98 -16.08
C LEU A 510 -19.53 3.22 -16.35
N SER A 511 -18.72 2.17 -16.24
CA SER A 511 -17.31 2.24 -16.60
C SER A 511 -17.12 2.14 -18.12
N LYS A 512 -16.25 2.96 -18.69
CA LYS A 512 -15.86 2.87 -20.11
C LYS A 512 -14.71 1.87 -20.29
N PRO A 513 -14.80 0.93 -21.24
CA PRO A 513 -15.93 0.61 -22.10
C PRO A 513 -16.99 -0.22 -21.34
N PHE A 514 -18.26 0.13 -21.51
CA PHE A 514 -19.39 -0.60 -20.92
C PHE A 514 -19.92 -1.68 -21.85
N SER A 515 -20.42 -2.77 -21.26
CA SER A 515 -21.04 -3.89 -21.98
C SER A 515 -22.54 -3.63 -22.25
N GLU A 516 -23.09 -4.38 -23.22
CA GLU A 516 -24.55 -4.37 -23.47
C GLU A 516 -25.37 -4.70 -22.22
N LYS A 517 -24.90 -5.65 -21.42
CA LYS A 517 -25.58 -6.09 -20.19
C LYS A 517 -25.61 -4.99 -19.13
N GLU A 518 -24.51 -4.26 -18.94
CA GLU A 518 -24.46 -3.13 -17.99
C GLU A 518 -25.37 -2.00 -18.43
N LEU A 519 -25.36 -1.66 -19.74
CA LEU A 519 -26.24 -0.63 -20.27
C LEU A 519 -27.71 -1.05 -20.14
N SER A 520 -28.07 -2.30 -20.45
CA SER A 520 -29.45 -2.79 -20.33
C SER A 520 -29.98 -2.69 -18.91
N GLN A 521 -29.15 -3.01 -17.90
CA GLN A 521 -29.54 -2.90 -16.49
C GLN A 521 -29.92 -1.46 -16.10
N VAL A 522 -29.07 -0.49 -16.44
CA VAL A 522 -29.36 0.92 -16.11
C VAL A 522 -30.52 1.49 -16.91
N LEU A 523 -30.78 1.00 -18.13
CA LEU A 523 -31.96 1.37 -18.92
C LEU A 523 -33.26 0.82 -18.29
N ILE A 524 -33.25 -0.41 -17.78
CA ILE A 524 -34.38 -1.01 -17.06
C ILE A 524 -34.65 -0.24 -15.77
N GLU A 525 -33.62 0.10 -14.97
CA GLU A 525 -33.77 0.90 -13.77
C GLU A 525 -34.35 2.29 -14.07
N ALA A 526 -33.88 2.94 -15.13
CA ALA A 526 -34.41 4.21 -15.58
C ALA A 526 -35.89 4.08 -15.98
N GLY A 527 -36.27 3.04 -16.73
CA GLY A 527 -37.62 2.75 -17.15
C GLY A 527 -38.57 2.58 -15.98
N LYS A 528 -38.18 1.81 -14.97
CA LYS A 528 -38.97 1.66 -13.71
C LYS A 528 -39.20 2.98 -13.02
N ARG A 529 -38.15 3.79 -12.87
CA ARG A 529 -38.25 5.11 -12.23
C ARG A 529 -39.10 6.09 -13.00
N MET A 530 -39.13 6.01 -14.31
CA MET A 530 -39.92 6.86 -15.21
C MET A 530 -41.35 6.35 -15.43
N GLY A 531 -41.70 5.17 -14.88
CA GLY A 531 -43.04 4.57 -15.09
C GLY A 531 -43.28 4.15 -16.55
N LYS A 532 -42.19 3.73 -17.26
CA LYS A 532 -42.20 3.32 -18.67
C LYS A 532 -41.96 1.81 -18.86
N LEU A 533 -41.93 1.08 -17.76
CA LEU A 533 -41.91 -0.38 -17.68
C LEU A 533 -43.20 -0.89 -17.06
#